data_dd16c337131c3b8716b14d2fae58bb52
#
_entry.id   dd16c337131c3b8716b14d2fae58bb52
#
_cell.length_a   1.000
_cell.length_b   1.000
_cell.length_c   1.000
_cell.angle_alpha   90.00
_cell.angle_beta   90.00
_cell.angle_gamma   90.00
#
_symmetry.space_group_name_H-M   'P 1'
#
loop_
_entity.id
_entity.type
_entity.pdbx_description
1 polymer ?
#
loop_
_entity_poly.entity_id
_entity_poly.type
_entity_poly.pdbx_seq_one_letter_code
_entity_poly.pdbx_strand_id
1 'polypeptide(L)'
;MKKLIIAAAFALCTLSAQAVTLQDLGDYNRYTQLPNAMNELQFMPIDVQVIHSDDNNKLEIITPIYSYMRTHRNFVITEFVKHYYYDFTNRSIVLEITETNLIDGRNGKTLRHGKNNTPKRVELQQNTYGYLEAMIALGNAQRVGKFTPPAAK
;
A
#
# COMPACT_ATOMS: atom_id res chain seq x y z
N MET A 1 27.43 -35.15 13.94
CA MET A 1 26.40 -34.53 13.06
C MET A 1 25.91 -33.23 13.73
N LYS A 2 26.42 -32.11 13.30
CA LYS A 2 26.00 -30.78 13.83
C LYS A 2 24.77 -30.30 13.04
N LYS A 3 23.63 -30.25 13.71
CA LYS A 3 22.40 -29.68 13.13
C LYS A 3 22.58 -28.14 13.06
N LEU A 4 22.71 -27.65 11.86
CA LEU A 4 22.69 -26.19 11.59
C LEU A 4 21.25 -25.73 11.72
N ILE A 5 20.93 -25.05 12.80
CA ILE A 5 19.64 -24.36 12.96
C ILE A 5 19.79 -23.04 12.22
N ILE A 6 19.23 -22.96 11.01
CA ILE A 6 19.07 -21.69 10.30
C ILE A 6 17.90 -20.97 10.97
N ALA A 7 18.21 -20.07 11.87
CA ALA A 7 17.25 -19.11 12.38
C ALA A 7 16.96 -18.12 11.24
N ALA A 8 15.85 -18.33 10.53
CA ALA A 8 15.30 -17.32 9.65
C ALA A 8 14.86 -16.14 10.53
N ALA A 9 15.69 -15.12 10.59
CA ALA A 9 15.31 -13.83 11.17
C ALA A 9 14.22 -13.24 10.28
N PHE A 10 12.97 -13.48 10.61
CA PHE A 10 11.85 -12.67 10.13
C PHE A 10 12.08 -11.26 10.68
N ALA A 11 12.68 -10.41 9.87
CA ALA A 11 12.60 -8.99 10.09
C ALA A 11 11.12 -8.61 9.91
N LEU A 12 10.37 -8.68 11.01
CA LEU A 12 9.12 -7.97 11.17
C LEU A 12 9.48 -6.49 11.05
N CYS A 13 9.55 -5.99 9.81
CA CYS A 13 9.41 -4.57 9.55
C CYS A 13 7.99 -4.23 9.99
N THR A 14 7.81 -3.97 11.28
CA THR A 14 6.67 -3.21 11.74
C THR A 14 6.73 -1.92 10.93
N LEU A 15 5.80 -1.75 9.97
CA LEU A 15 5.44 -0.43 9.51
C LEU A 15 5.13 0.32 10.80
N SER A 16 6.13 1.07 11.31
CA SER A 16 5.86 1.97 12.41
C SER A 16 4.78 2.88 11.88
N ALA A 17 3.57 2.71 12.41
CA ALA A 17 2.44 3.56 12.08
C ALA A 17 2.88 4.98 12.46
N GLN A 18 3.51 5.69 11.52
CA GLN A 18 3.77 7.10 11.69
C GLN A 18 2.40 7.73 11.83
N ALA A 19 2.22 8.46 12.92
CA ALA A 19 1.01 9.22 13.15
C ALA A 19 0.80 10.15 11.95
N VAL A 20 -0.16 9.81 11.06
CA VAL A 20 -0.43 10.54 9.83
C VAL A 20 -1.52 11.55 10.10
N THR A 21 -1.24 12.83 9.85
CA THR A 21 -2.20 13.92 9.94
C THR A 21 -2.66 14.37 8.57
N LEU A 22 -3.75 15.15 8.51
CA LEU A 22 -4.19 15.79 7.25
C LEU A 22 -3.14 16.74 6.68
N GLN A 23 -2.33 17.36 7.56
CA GLN A 23 -1.22 18.22 7.14
C GLN A 23 -0.13 17.40 6.45
N ASP A 24 0.20 16.21 6.97
CA ASP A 24 1.21 15.31 6.37
C ASP A 24 0.79 14.87 4.98
N LEU A 25 -0.50 14.55 4.78
CA LEU A 25 -1.03 14.13 3.47
C LEU A 25 -0.93 15.23 2.40
N GLY A 26 -0.80 16.48 2.79
CA GLY A 26 -0.55 17.61 1.89
C GLY A 26 0.90 17.72 1.39
N ASP A 27 1.82 16.94 1.91
CA ASP A 27 3.23 16.93 1.48
C ASP A 27 3.42 16.03 0.24
N TYR A 28 3.42 16.64 -0.94
CA TYR A 28 3.60 15.94 -2.22
C TYR A 28 5.00 15.35 -2.45
N ASN A 29 5.97 15.62 -1.56
CA ASN A 29 7.26 14.93 -1.57
C ASN A 29 7.19 13.56 -0.88
N ARG A 30 6.18 13.35 -0.02
CA ARG A 30 5.98 12.12 0.74
C ARG A 30 4.78 11.30 0.28
N TYR A 31 3.78 11.95 -0.30
CA TYR A 31 2.53 11.31 -0.69
C TYR A 31 2.15 11.65 -2.13
N THR A 32 1.67 10.66 -2.85
CA THR A 32 1.02 10.83 -4.16
C THR A 32 -0.48 10.90 -3.93
N GLN A 33 -1.11 11.98 -4.39
CA GLN A 33 -2.56 12.05 -4.44
C GLN A 33 -3.06 11.13 -5.56
N LEU A 34 -3.99 10.26 -5.22
CA LEU A 34 -4.61 9.35 -6.18
C LEU A 34 -5.77 10.04 -6.90
N PRO A 35 -5.98 9.74 -8.20
CA PRO A 35 -7.21 10.14 -8.87
C PRO A 35 -8.38 9.42 -8.20
N ASN A 36 -9.45 10.14 -7.89
CA ASN A 36 -10.54 9.60 -7.12
C ASN A 36 -11.91 10.09 -7.58
N ALA A 37 -12.95 9.43 -7.09
CA ALA A 37 -14.33 9.83 -7.23
C ALA A 37 -14.66 11.07 -6.38
N MET A 38 -15.75 11.75 -6.70
CA MET A 38 -16.21 13.00 -6.08
C MET A 38 -16.17 12.96 -4.55
N ASN A 39 -15.67 14.04 -3.94
CA ASN A 39 -15.66 14.33 -2.51
C ASN A 39 -14.71 13.51 -1.62
N GLU A 40 -14.00 12.55 -2.16
CA GLU A 40 -13.01 11.76 -1.44
C GLU A 40 -11.60 12.12 -1.92
N LEU A 41 -10.69 12.39 -1.02
CA LEU A 41 -9.26 12.52 -1.30
C LEU A 41 -8.56 11.26 -0.87
N GLN A 42 -7.78 10.68 -1.77
CA GLN A 42 -6.97 9.51 -1.46
C GLN A 42 -5.50 9.81 -1.70
N PHE A 43 -4.66 9.27 -0.82
CA PHE A 43 -3.22 9.48 -0.82
C PHE A 43 -2.50 8.16 -0.60
N MET A 44 -1.38 8.00 -1.28
CA MET A 44 -0.48 6.87 -1.15
C MET A 44 0.92 7.39 -0.79
N PRO A 45 1.64 6.81 0.19
CA PRO A 45 3.04 7.13 0.40
C PRO A 45 3.85 6.86 -0.87
N ILE A 46 4.82 7.74 -1.15
CA ILE A 46 5.78 7.51 -2.25
C ILE A 46 6.73 6.37 -1.87
N ASP A 47 7.14 6.31 -0.60
CA ASP A 47 7.99 5.24 -0.09
C ASP A 47 7.16 4.00 0.27
N VAL A 48 6.87 3.18 -0.73
CA VAL A 48 6.13 1.92 -0.58
C VAL A 48 7.06 0.79 -0.13
N GLN A 49 6.52 -0.19 0.59
CA GLN A 49 7.24 -1.42 0.91
C GLN A 49 7.18 -2.38 -0.28
N VAL A 50 8.33 -2.93 -0.66
CA VAL A 50 8.45 -3.88 -1.77
C VAL A 50 9.01 -5.19 -1.25
N ILE A 51 8.35 -6.29 -1.58
CA ILE A 51 8.79 -7.65 -1.30
C ILE A 51 9.04 -8.32 -2.64
N HIS A 52 10.31 -8.67 -2.89
CA HIS A 52 10.69 -9.41 -4.08
C HIS A 52 10.43 -10.89 -3.85
N SER A 53 9.81 -11.54 -4.83
CA SER A 53 9.73 -12.99 -4.88
C SER A 53 11.06 -13.57 -5.42
N ASP A 54 11.32 -14.85 -5.11
CA ASP A 54 12.41 -15.61 -5.73
C ASP A 54 12.23 -15.73 -7.26
N ASP A 55 11.01 -15.58 -7.74
CA ASP A 55 10.67 -15.44 -9.13
C ASP A 55 10.72 -13.95 -9.53
N ASN A 56 11.72 -13.55 -10.34
CA ASN A 56 11.89 -12.18 -10.82
C ASN A 56 10.69 -11.62 -11.62
N ASN A 57 9.73 -12.47 -11.97
CA ASN A 57 8.50 -12.07 -12.64
C ASN A 57 7.35 -11.77 -11.67
N LYS A 58 7.58 -11.84 -10.37
CA LYS A 58 6.57 -11.57 -9.33
C LYS A 58 7.07 -10.57 -8.31
N LEU A 59 6.16 -9.72 -7.88
CA LEU A 59 6.43 -8.65 -6.93
C LEU A 59 5.23 -8.47 -6.02
N GLU A 60 5.46 -8.23 -4.73
CA GLU A 60 4.44 -7.75 -3.81
C GLU A 60 4.78 -6.32 -3.37
N ILE A 61 3.80 -5.44 -3.44
CA ILE A 61 3.88 -4.09 -2.86
C ILE A 61 2.85 -3.99 -1.75
N ILE A 62 3.32 -3.57 -0.57
CA ILE A 62 2.47 -3.28 0.59
C ILE A 62 2.49 -1.77 0.80
N THR A 63 1.31 -1.17 0.84
CA THR A 63 1.20 0.27 1.08
C THR A 63 -0.13 0.62 1.76
N PRO A 64 -0.13 1.57 2.71
CA PRO A 64 -1.37 2.16 3.19
C PRO A 64 -1.94 3.11 2.12
N ILE A 65 -3.27 3.13 2.01
CA ILE A 65 -4.01 4.15 1.28
C ILE A 65 -4.82 4.93 2.30
N TYR A 66 -4.58 6.24 2.36
CA TYR A 66 -5.28 7.16 3.25
C TYR A 66 -6.41 7.83 2.50
N SER A 67 -7.64 7.68 3.00
CA SER A 67 -8.83 8.27 2.44
C SER A 67 -9.43 9.30 3.39
N TYR A 68 -9.77 10.46 2.87
CA TYR A 68 -10.42 11.54 3.60
C TYR A 68 -11.60 12.10 2.83
N MET A 69 -12.78 12.12 3.47
CA MET A 69 -14.00 12.69 2.87
C MET A 69 -14.16 14.17 3.24
N ARG A 70 -14.09 15.04 2.26
CA ARG A 70 -14.22 16.50 2.45
C ARG A 70 -15.57 16.95 3.02
N THR A 71 -16.62 16.15 2.80
CA THR A 71 -17.99 16.48 3.23
C THR A 71 -18.23 16.25 4.72
N HIS A 72 -17.37 15.51 5.37
CA HIS A 72 -17.49 15.24 6.79
C HIS A 72 -16.74 16.30 7.60
N ARG A 73 -17.44 16.93 8.55
CA ARG A 73 -16.82 17.86 9.50
C ARG A 73 -15.95 17.15 10.55
N ASN A 74 -15.88 15.82 10.51
CA ASN A 74 -14.98 15.02 11.33
C ASN A 74 -13.64 14.90 10.59
N PHE A 75 -12.55 15.20 11.25
CA PHE A 75 -11.19 15.08 10.73
C PHE A 75 -10.71 13.62 10.74
N VAL A 76 -11.55 12.67 10.28
CA VAL A 76 -11.21 11.25 10.30
C VAL A 76 -10.61 10.85 8.96
N ILE A 77 -9.42 10.24 9.04
CA ILE A 77 -8.77 9.57 7.92
C ILE A 77 -9.06 8.09 8.05
N THR A 78 -9.48 7.44 6.96
CA THR A 78 -9.53 5.99 6.86
C THR A 78 -8.25 5.50 6.19
N GLU A 79 -7.52 4.62 6.84
CA GLU A 79 -6.34 3.95 6.30
C GLU A 79 -6.72 2.53 5.89
N PHE A 80 -6.38 2.15 4.66
CA PHE A 80 -6.49 0.79 4.16
C PHE A 80 -5.09 0.26 3.89
N VAL A 81 -4.65 -0.78 4.59
CA VAL A 81 -3.39 -1.46 4.27
C VAL A 81 -3.65 -2.44 3.13
N LYS A 82 -3.08 -2.16 1.98
CA LYS A 82 -3.28 -2.90 0.73
C LYS A 82 -2.02 -3.64 0.32
N HIS A 83 -2.21 -4.86 -0.14
CA HIS A 83 -1.19 -5.70 -0.75
C HIS A 83 -1.52 -5.87 -2.23
N TYR A 84 -0.60 -5.50 -3.10
CA TYR A 84 -0.69 -5.69 -4.54
C TYR A 84 0.31 -6.76 -4.95
N TYR A 85 -0.19 -7.85 -5.51
CA TYR A 85 0.61 -8.95 -6.04
C TYR A 85 0.66 -8.83 -7.56
N TYR A 86 1.83 -8.54 -8.11
CA TYR A 86 2.07 -8.42 -9.55
C TYR A 86 2.62 -9.72 -10.08
N ASP A 87 2.06 -10.20 -11.17
CA ASP A 87 2.58 -11.29 -12.00
C ASP A 87 2.84 -10.74 -13.41
N PHE A 88 4.08 -10.44 -13.71
CA PHE A 88 4.47 -9.84 -14.99
C PHE A 88 4.39 -10.83 -16.15
N THR A 89 4.48 -12.14 -15.88
CA THR A 89 4.32 -13.19 -16.90
C THR A 89 2.87 -13.26 -17.37
N ASN A 90 1.93 -13.30 -16.43
CA ASN A 90 0.50 -13.39 -16.71
C ASN A 90 -0.17 -12.01 -16.89
N ARG A 91 0.57 -10.92 -16.69
CA ARG A 91 0.08 -9.53 -16.74
C ARG A 91 -1.12 -9.32 -15.83
N SER A 92 -1.12 -9.94 -14.68
CA SER A 92 -2.18 -9.86 -13.68
C SER A 92 -1.73 -9.13 -12.42
N ILE A 93 -2.67 -8.47 -11.77
CA ILE A 93 -2.49 -7.82 -10.48
C ILE A 93 -3.62 -8.28 -9.56
N VAL A 94 -3.26 -8.76 -8.38
CA VAL A 94 -4.22 -9.17 -7.36
C VAL A 94 -4.11 -8.23 -6.17
N LEU A 95 -5.26 -7.75 -5.69
CA LEU A 95 -5.39 -6.90 -4.51
C LEU A 95 -5.88 -7.70 -3.31
N GLU A 96 -5.30 -7.41 -2.16
CA GLU A 96 -5.74 -7.88 -0.86
C GLU A 96 -5.73 -6.71 0.14
N ILE A 97 -6.81 -6.55 0.94
CA ILE A 97 -6.88 -5.54 2.01
C ILE A 97 -6.79 -6.26 3.34
N THR A 98 -5.71 -6.03 4.08
CA THR A 98 -5.42 -6.74 5.33
C THR A 98 -5.85 -5.98 6.58
N GLU A 99 -5.86 -4.64 6.53
CA GLU A 99 -6.22 -3.81 7.67
C GLU A 99 -7.04 -2.59 7.21
N THR A 100 -7.91 -2.13 8.12
CA THR A 100 -8.64 -0.87 7.95
C THR A 100 -8.62 -0.13 9.28
N ASN A 101 -8.00 1.04 9.31
CA ASN A 101 -7.83 1.83 10.51
C ASN A 101 -8.55 3.17 10.39
N LEU A 102 -9.07 3.69 11.50
CA LEU A 102 -9.56 5.06 11.59
C LEU A 102 -8.56 5.90 12.38
N ILE A 103 -8.20 7.05 11.85
CA ILE A 103 -7.15 7.92 12.41
C ILE A 103 -7.74 9.32 12.59
N ASP A 104 -7.48 9.96 13.73
CA ASP A 104 -7.77 11.39 13.91
C ASP A 104 -6.75 12.21 13.09
N GLY A 105 -7.21 12.81 12.00
CA GLY A 105 -6.37 13.56 11.07
C GLY A 105 -5.75 14.85 11.64
N ARG A 106 -6.12 15.27 12.87
CA ARG A 106 -5.54 16.43 13.54
C ARG A 106 -4.24 16.11 14.27
N ASN A 107 -4.13 14.90 14.80
CA ASN A 107 -3.01 14.48 15.65
C ASN A 107 -2.43 13.10 15.33
N GLY A 108 -2.98 12.41 14.31
CA GLY A 108 -2.52 11.10 13.86
C GLY A 108 -2.86 9.94 14.81
N LYS A 109 -3.69 10.18 15.85
CA LYS A 109 -4.05 9.12 16.80
C LYS A 109 -4.97 8.10 16.14
N THR A 110 -4.64 6.82 16.25
CA THR A 110 -5.53 5.74 15.83
C THR A 110 -6.76 5.69 16.75
N LEU A 111 -7.94 5.90 16.16
CA LEU A 111 -9.23 5.84 16.82
C LEU A 111 -9.79 4.42 16.84
N ARG A 112 -9.54 3.66 15.78
CA ARG A 112 -9.98 2.28 15.64
C ARG A 112 -8.99 1.52 14.77
N HIS A 113 -8.65 0.31 15.18
CA HIS A 113 -7.85 -0.65 14.42
C HIS A 113 -8.74 -1.84 14.03
N GLY A 114 -8.72 -2.20 12.75
CA GLY A 114 -9.44 -3.35 12.22
C GLY A 114 -8.54 -4.22 11.37
N LYS A 115 -8.25 -5.44 11.86
CA LYS A 115 -7.54 -6.44 11.09
C LYS A 115 -8.53 -7.34 10.36
N ASN A 116 -8.31 -7.55 9.07
CA ASN A 116 -9.07 -8.52 8.30
C ASN A 116 -8.43 -9.91 8.45
N ASN A 117 -9.06 -10.79 9.19
CA ASN A 117 -8.54 -12.14 9.47
C ASN A 117 -8.72 -13.11 8.29
N THR A 118 -9.58 -12.77 7.32
CA THR A 118 -9.84 -13.57 6.11
C THR A 118 -9.89 -12.65 4.88
N PRO A 119 -8.77 -12.00 4.54
CA PRO A 119 -8.75 -11.07 3.43
C PRO A 119 -9.05 -11.80 2.11
N LYS A 120 -9.89 -11.17 1.30
CA LYS A 120 -10.21 -11.69 -0.05
C LYS A 120 -9.19 -11.18 -1.04
N ARG A 121 -8.70 -12.07 -1.88
CA ARG A 121 -7.89 -11.74 -3.06
C ARG A 121 -8.80 -11.44 -4.24
N VAL A 122 -8.61 -10.28 -4.84
CA VAL A 122 -9.40 -9.81 -5.98
C VAL A 122 -8.45 -9.49 -7.13
N GLU A 123 -8.65 -10.16 -8.26
CA GLU A 123 -7.92 -9.80 -9.48
C GLU A 123 -8.44 -8.47 -10.03
N LEU A 124 -7.52 -7.54 -10.26
CA LEU A 124 -7.85 -6.19 -10.72
C LEU A 124 -8.01 -6.17 -12.24
N GLN A 125 -9.16 -5.71 -12.67
CA GLN A 125 -9.43 -5.54 -14.10
C GLN A 125 -8.80 -4.24 -14.59
N GLN A 126 -8.23 -4.26 -15.81
CA GLN A 126 -7.76 -3.06 -16.50
C GLN A 126 -8.88 -2.01 -16.58
N ASN A 127 -8.50 -0.75 -16.56
CA ASN A 127 -9.44 0.39 -16.58
C ASN A 127 -10.30 0.55 -15.31
N THR A 128 -9.97 -0.11 -14.21
CA THR A 128 -10.57 0.15 -12.90
C THR A 128 -9.69 1.05 -12.05
N TYR A 129 -10.28 1.70 -11.05
CA TYR A 129 -9.54 2.50 -10.07
C TYR A 129 -8.49 1.68 -9.35
N GLY A 130 -8.84 0.45 -8.91
CA GLY A 130 -7.90 -0.44 -8.23
C GLY A 130 -6.67 -0.77 -9.08
N TYR A 131 -6.85 -0.97 -10.38
CA TYR A 131 -5.75 -1.21 -11.31
C TYR A 131 -4.85 0.02 -11.44
N LEU A 132 -5.45 1.21 -11.62
CA LEU A 132 -4.70 2.47 -11.70
C LEU A 132 -3.92 2.73 -10.41
N GLU A 133 -4.53 2.51 -9.26
CA GLU A 133 -3.90 2.64 -7.95
C GLU A 133 -2.69 1.70 -7.82
N ALA A 134 -2.84 0.43 -8.24
CA ALA A 134 -1.74 -0.53 -8.28
C ALA A 134 -0.60 -0.09 -9.22
N MET A 135 -0.91 0.49 -10.38
CA MET A 135 0.09 1.02 -11.31
C MET A 135 0.83 2.22 -10.71
N ILE A 136 0.16 3.08 -9.94
CA ILE A 136 0.79 4.18 -9.21
C ILE A 136 1.73 3.62 -8.12
N ALA A 137 1.33 2.58 -7.38
CA ALA A 137 2.18 1.92 -6.39
C ALA A 137 3.47 1.37 -7.03
N LEU A 138 3.35 0.75 -8.20
CA LEU A 138 4.49 0.25 -8.97
C LEU A 138 5.40 1.40 -9.43
N GLY A 139 4.83 2.50 -9.92
CA GLY A 139 5.55 3.71 -10.30
C GLY A 139 6.30 4.35 -9.12
N ASN A 140 5.69 4.38 -7.94
CA ASN A 140 6.33 4.84 -6.72
C ASN A 140 7.52 3.94 -6.33
N ALA A 141 7.37 2.61 -6.41
CA ALA A 141 8.46 1.66 -6.17
C ALA A 141 9.65 1.89 -7.10
N GLN A 142 9.40 2.18 -8.40
CA GLN A 142 10.42 2.55 -9.37
C GLN A 142 11.10 3.87 -9.01
N ARG A 143 10.30 4.89 -8.68
CA ARG A 143 10.79 6.24 -8.34
C ARG A 143 11.75 6.22 -7.15
N VAL A 144 11.51 5.37 -6.17
CA VAL A 144 12.40 5.24 -4.99
C VAL A 144 13.48 4.17 -5.15
N GLY A 145 13.64 3.60 -6.36
CA GLY A 145 14.69 2.63 -6.67
C GLY A 145 14.51 1.24 -6.06
N LYS A 146 13.30 0.90 -5.61
CA LYS A 146 12.98 -0.40 -5.01
C LYS A 146 12.53 -1.45 -6.03
N PHE A 147 12.29 -1.05 -7.28
CA PHE A 147 11.89 -1.93 -8.36
C PHE A 147 12.47 -1.46 -9.69
N THR A 148 12.95 -2.39 -10.50
CA THR A 148 13.36 -2.16 -11.89
C THR A 148 12.53 -3.07 -12.79
N PRO A 149 11.82 -2.53 -13.81
CA PRO A 149 11.03 -3.36 -14.70
C PRO A 149 11.89 -4.42 -15.39
N PRO A 150 11.35 -5.64 -15.63
CA PRO A 150 12.00 -6.59 -16.50
C PRO A 150 12.22 -5.95 -17.87
N ALA A 151 13.39 -6.21 -18.48
CA ALA A 151 13.68 -5.73 -19.82
C ALA A 151 12.60 -6.24 -20.79
N ALA A 152 12.04 -5.34 -21.59
CA ALA A 152 11.11 -5.72 -22.65
C ALA A 152 11.84 -6.68 -23.62
N LYS A 153 11.29 -7.88 -23.76
CA LYS A 153 11.75 -8.86 -24.75
C LYS A 153 11.14 -8.55 -26.10
#